data_af178561b593cbfbed573d8f28ff1c19
#
_entry.id   af178561b593cbfbed573d8f28ff1c19
#
_cell.length_a   1.000
_cell.length_b   1.000
_cell.length_c   1.000
_cell.angle_alpha   90.00
_cell.angle_beta   90.00
_cell.angle_gamma   90.00
#
_symmetry.space_group_name_H-M   'P 1'
#
loop_
_entity.id
_entity.type
_entity.pdbx_description
1 polymer ?
#
loop_
_entity_poly.entity_id
_entity_poly.type
_entity_poly.pdbx_seq_one_letter_code
_entity_poly.pdbx_strand_id
1 'polypeptide(L)'
;MVKKLDPRWFPEFEQRRVVDGHMERLDLHGVSRRDFMAFASASAIASATALSLGYPSVALADKGGKMAHLMMTLRLEYVANADTGANAAAKALGMEITSVDGQLDSERQLNQFEQQMAAGAQAVMLHAPGGGSIRRIAELANQNKVWLDNTWGTLPWFTPFEAGDYYTMYAVPEEFSAHRAVTVEVCKAVMNKFGGGDIVGVTGVEGNSTDLIRSRGRNDALKDFPEVKLVGELPGKWNREDSQKAMEDLISRHPDIRGVIAQNDDVADGCIAALRAAGYRPGDDVFISGADGTTGGAESIERGQLLATSANVPQYMGALLTTRLYDVLHGWRPRAAERMMNWRSIAMTKDNLDAYLERYVNNGDTEPYDYRRMSKVEHPDDWDPQAELFPMDIDLEWGGIAKPDGWSYPKEYTEARANGEAEAVREEYAAHYKIDFFGPSPMKQG
;
A
#
# COMPACT_ATOMS: atom_id res chain seq x y z
N MET A 1 10.60 -19.23 -16.38
CA MET A 1 11.57 -19.18 -15.26
C MET A 1 11.01 -18.16 -14.30
N VAL A 2 10.32 -18.59 -13.25
CA VAL A 2 9.82 -17.66 -12.22
C VAL A 2 11.06 -17.03 -11.59
N LYS A 3 11.22 -15.69 -11.69
CA LYS A 3 12.26 -15.00 -10.93
C LYS A 3 12.02 -15.32 -9.47
N LYS A 4 13.00 -15.86 -8.78
CA LYS A 4 12.98 -15.95 -7.32
C LYS A 4 12.77 -14.53 -6.80
N LEU A 5 11.84 -14.37 -5.87
CA LEU A 5 11.65 -13.12 -5.15
C LEU A 5 13.02 -12.61 -4.66
N ASP A 6 13.25 -11.32 -4.80
CA ASP A 6 14.50 -10.71 -4.36
C ASP A 6 14.67 -10.95 -2.85
N PRO A 7 15.77 -11.55 -2.39
CA PRO A 7 15.96 -11.85 -0.96
C PRO A 7 15.93 -10.60 -0.06
N ARG A 8 16.05 -9.40 -0.62
CA ARG A 8 15.84 -8.13 0.09
C ARG A 8 14.37 -7.90 0.49
N TRP A 9 13.44 -8.64 -0.12
CA TRP A 9 12.01 -8.46 0.00
C TRP A 9 11.38 -9.56 0.84
N PHE A 10 11.59 -9.53 2.14
CA PHE A 10 10.96 -10.44 3.10
C PHE A 10 11.20 -11.94 2.81
N PRO A 11 12.44 -12.42 2.79
CA PRO A 11 12.79 -13.79 2.39
C PRO A 11 12.10 -14.88 3.24
N GLU A 12 11.64 -14.54 4.43
CA GLU A 12 10.97 -15.48 5.35
C GLU A 12 9.51 -15.74 4.99
N PHE A 13 8.95 -14.96 4.04
CA PHE A 13 7.56 -15.06 3.59
C PHE A 13 7.38 -15.79 2.25
N GLU A 14 8.44 -16.30 1.67
CA GLU A 14 8.31 -17.15 0.50
C GLU A 14 7.36 -18.32 0.80
N GLN A 15 6.16 -18.27 0.21
CA GLN A 15 5.26 -19.42 0.08
C GLN A 15 4.40 -19.79 1.30
N ARG A 16 3.94 -18.85 2.10
CA ARG A 16 2.96 -19.18 3.16
C ARG A 16 1.58 -18.60 2.83
N ARG A 17 0.57 -19.42 2.97
CA ARG A 17 -0.86 -19.07 2.83
C ARG A 17 -1.54 -19.21 4.18
N VAL A 18 -2.42 -18.26 4.51
CA VAL A 18 -3.32 -18.43 5.66
C VAL A 18 -4.57 -19.19 5.19
N VAL A 19 -4.74 -20.40 5.69
CA VAL A 19 -5.95 -21.22 5.49
C VAL A 19 -6.51 -21.51 6.87
N ASP A 20 -7.78 -21.16 7.11
CA ASP A 20 -8.50 -21.39 8.37
C ASP A 20 -7.75 -20.94 9.65
N GLY A 21 -7.02 -19.81 9.55
CA GLY A 21 -6.26 -19.27 10.67
C GLY A 21 -4.90 -19.93 10.92
N HIS A 22 -4.47 -20.86 10.06
CA HIS A 22 -3.16 -21.49 10.09
C HIS A 22 -2.36 -21.14 8.83
N MET A 23 -1.02 -21.04 8.97
CA MET A 23 -0.11 -20.78 7.86
C MET A 23 0.43 -22.11 7.29
N GLU A 24 0.11 -22.41 6.03
CA GLU A 24 0.64 -23.56 5.30
C GLU A 24 1.61 -23.16 4.19
N ARG A 25 2.54 -24.06 3.88
CA ARG A 25 3.55 -23.85 2.83
C ARG A 25 2.94 -24.18 1.45
N LEU A 26 2.99 -23.28 0.50
CA LEU A 26 2.55 -23.52 -0.88
C LEU A 26 3.58 -24.35 -1.65
N ASP A 27 3.13 -25.47 -2.23
CA ASP A 27 3.92 -26.28 -3.15
C ASP A 27 3.50 -25.95 -4.60
N LEU A 28 4.37 -25.28 -5.35
CA LEU A 28 4.09 -24.75 -6.69
C LEU A 28 4.40 -25.73 -7.83
N HIS A 29 4.50 -27.04 -7.54
CA HIS A 29 4.79 -28.05 -8.55
C HIS A 29 3.50 -28.70 -9.09
N GLY A 30 2.85 -28.07 -10.09
CA GLY A 30 1.71 -28.75 -10.71
C GLY A 30 1.01 -28.11 -11.91
N VAL A 31 1.35 -26.91 -12.33
CA VAL A 31 0.68 -26.28 -13.48
C VAL A 31 1.47 -26.52 -14.77
N SER A 32 0.85 -27.17 -15.77
CA SER A 32 1.52 -27.46 -17.05
C SER A 32 1.47 -26.24 -17.99
N ARG A 33 2.53 -26.10 -18.84
CA ARG A 33 2.59 -25.07 -19.91
C ARG A 33 1.39 -25.10 -20.87
N ARG A 34 0.69 -26.21 -20.95
CA ARG A 34 -0.47 -26.38 -21.82
C ARG A 34 -1.71 -25.72 -21.25
N ASP A 35 -1.88 -25.72 -19.95
CA ASP A 35 -2.99 -25.07 -19.23
C ASP A 35 -2.83 -23.55 -19.26
N PHE A 36 -1.60 -23.08 -19.18
CA PHE A 36 -1.24 -21.65 -19.35
C PHE A 36 -1.60 -21.11 -20.73
N MET A 37 -1.29 -21.85 -21.81
CA MET A 37 -1.58 -21.42 -23.18
C MET A 37 -3.08 -21.46 -23.49
N ALA A 38 -3.85 -22.35 -22.86
CA ALA A 38 -5.31 -22.40 -23.00
C ALA A 38 -5.97 -21.20 -22.31
N PHE A 39 -5.41 -20.74 -21.18
CA PHE A 39 -5.91 -19.59 -20.42
C PHE A 39 -5.57 -18.25 -21.10
N ALA A 40 -4.37 -18.11 -21.66
CA ALA A 40 -3.97 -16.93 -22.42
C ALA A 40 -4.84 -16.70 -23.67
N SER A 41 -5.30 -17.78 -24.33
CA SER A 41 -6.24 -17.70 -25.45
C SER A 41 -7.66 -17.35 -25.03
N ALA A 42 -8.10 -17.73 -23.83
CA ALA A 42 -9.41 -17.34 -23.28
C ALA A 42 -9.45 -15.86 -22.87
N SER A 43 -8.35 -15.32 -22.34
CA SER A 43 -8.23 -13.91 -21.97
C SER A 43 -8.27 -12.96 -23.18
N ALA A 44 -7.69 -13.38 -24.32
CA ALA A 44 -7.78 -12.63 -25.57
C ALA A 44 -9.21 -12.58 -26.14
N ILE A 45 -10.04 -13.60 -25.88
CA ILE A 45 -11.45 -13.65 -26.30
C ILE A 45 -12.32 -12.79 -25.37
N ALA A 46 -12.00 -12.70 -24.08
CA ALA A 46 -12.72 -11.85 -23.13
C ALA A 46 -12.52 -10.35 -23.45
N SER A 47 -11.32 -9.94 -23.89
CA SER A 47 -11.04 -8.58 -24.33
C SER A 47 -11.79 -8.20 -25.60
N ALA A 48 -12.01 -9.15 -26.51
CA ALA A 48 -12.78 -8.93 -27.75
C ALA A 48 -14.30 -8.88 -27.52
N THR A 49 -14.82 -9.57 -26.49
CA THR A 49 -16.26 -9.59 -26.18
C THR A 49 -16.71 -8.39 -25.36
N ALA A 50 -15.83 -7.74 -24.59
CA ALA A 50 -16.13 -6.50 -23.88
C ALA A 50 -16.46 -5.32 -24.83
N LEU A 51 -15.91 -5.33 -26.04
CA LEU A 51 -16.24 -4.36 -27.10
C LEU A 51 -17.67 -4.50 -27.67
N SER A 52 -18.37 -5.62 -27.41
CA SER A 52 -19.71 -5.88 -27.92
C SER A 52 -20.85 -5.64 -26.93
N LEU A 53 -20.58 -5.31 -25.68
CA LEU A 53 -21.59 -5.12 -24.62
C LEU A 53 -22.04 -3.66 -24.43
N GLY A 54 -22.01 -2.84 -25.49
CA GLY A 54 -22.79 -1.60 -25.55
C GLY A 54 -22.53 -0.56 -24.46
N TYR A 55 -21.35 -0.53 -23.86
CA TYR A 55 -20.94 0.64 -23.09
C TYR A 55 -20.80 1.81 -24.06
N PRO A 56 -21.42 2.97 -23.79
CA PRO A 56 -21.23 4.12 -24.66
C PRO A 56 -19.74 4.41 -24.73
N SER A 57 -19.16 4.26 -25.93
CA SER A 57 -17.85 4.81 -26.21
C SER A 57 -17.98 6.31 -25.97
N VAL A 58 -17.48 6.79 -24.83
CA VAL A 58 -17.28 8.22 -24.64
C VAL A 58 -16.37 8.61 -25.79
N ALA A 59 -16.87 9.45 -26.67
CA ALA A 59 -16.10 9.94 -27.80
C ALA A 59 -14.76 10.44 -27.25
N LEU A 60 -13.67 9.95 -27.81
CA LEU A 60 -12.30 10.40 -27.59
C LEU A 60 -12.17 11.87 -27.98
N ALA A 61 -12.76 12.74 -27.19
CA ALA A 61 -12.66 14.17 -27.29
C ALA A 61 -11.88 14.67 -26.10
N ASP A 62 -10.67 15.07 -26.38
CA ASP A 62 -9.70 15.72 -25.51
C ASP A 62 -8.93 14.84 -24.50
N LYS A 63 -7.71 14.54 -24.93
CA LYS A 63 -6.47 14.23 -24.20
C LYS A 63 -6.60 13.99 -22.68
N GLY A 64 -6.57 12.73 -22.26
CA GLY A 64 -6.23 12.29 -20.93
C GLY A 64 -7.38 12.16 -19.93
N GLY A 65 -8.43 12.97 -20.04
CA GLY A 65 -9.55 12.97 -19.07
C GLY A 65 -9.32 13.89 -17.87
N LYS A 66 -10.39 14.11 -17.09
CA LYS A 66 -10.39 14.95 -15.90
C LYS A 66 -10.62 14.13 -14.65
N MET A 67 -9.71 14.23 -13.69
CA MET A 67 -9.81 13.53 -12.42
C MET A 67 -9.66 14.44 -11.21
N ALA A 68 -10.08 13.95 -10.05
CA ALA A 68 -9.78 14.57 -8.76
C ALA A 68 -9.05 13.61 -7.84
N HIS A 69 -8.13 14.12 -7.04
CA HIS A 69 -7.54 13.44 -5.92
C HIS A 69 -8.09 14.00 -4.61
N LEU A 70 -8.93 13.23 -3.93
CA LEU A 70 -9.51 13.58 -2.64
C LEU A 70 -8.63 13.02 -1.53
N MET A 71 -7.82 13.88 -0.92
CA MET A 71 -6.85 13.50 0.10
C MET A 71 -7.45 13.60 1.50
N MET A 72 -7.02 12.71 2.40
CA MET A 72 -7.42 12.80 3.81
C MET A 72 -6.90 14.08 4.46
N THR A 73 -5.64 14.46 4.21
CA THR A 73 -5.05 15.73 4.61
C THR A 73 -3.69 15.94 3.95
N LEU A 74 -3.33 17.17 3.64
CA LEU A 74 -1.98 17.53 3.14
C LEU A 74 -0.96 17.78 4.28
N ARG A 75 -1.35 17.64 5.54
CA ARG A 75 -0.46 17.87 6.68
C ARG A 75 0.51 16.72 6.92
N LEU A 76 0.23 15.54 6.38
CA LEU A 76 1.08 14.35 6.49
C LEU A 76 1.99 14.26 5.26
N GLU A 77 3.28 14.08 5.48
CA GLU A 77 4.28 13.93 4.40
C GLU A 77 3.89 12.80 3.45
N TYR A 78 3.44 11.67 4.00
CA TYR A 78 2.96 10.53 3.22
C TYR A 78 1.91 10.92 2.15
N VAL A 79 0.91 11.67 2.57
CA VAL A 79 -0.21 12.08 1.68
C VAL A 79 0.25 13.12 0.66
N ALA A 80 1.09 14.07 1.06
CA ALA A 80 1.67 15.05 0.15
C ALA A 80 2.54 14.40 -0.92
N ASN A 81 3.34 13.40 -0.55
CA ASN A 81 4.16 12.62 -1.48
C ASN A 81 3.30 11.77 -2.43
N ALA A 82 2.19 11.19 -1.94
CA ALA A 82 1.24 10.48 -2.80
C ALA A 82 0.61 11.43 -3.84
N ASP A 83 0.25 12.65 -3.43
CA ASP A 83 -0.27 13.67 -4.35
C ASP A 83 0.77 14.08 -5.40
N THR A 84 2.04 14.19 -5.01
CA THR A 84 3.13 14.43 -5.96
C THR A 84 3.19 13.34 -7.04
N GLY A 85 3.11 12.06 -6.65
CA GLY A 85 3.09 10.94 -7.59
C GLY A 85 1.86 10.95 -8.50
N ALA A 86 0.68 11.27 -7.95
CA ALA A 86 -0.56 11.38 -8.71
C ALA A 86 -0.50 12.50 -9.76
N ASN A 87 0.00 13.68 -9.39
CA ASN A 87 0.15 14.81 -10.30
C ASN A 87 1.18 14.53 -11.40
N ALA A 88 2.30 13.88 -11.06
CA ALA A 88 3.32 13.52 -12.04
C ALA A 88 2.79 12.50 -13.07
N ALA A 89 2.07 11.47 -12.61
CA ALA A 89 1.43 10.50 -13.50
C ALA A 89 0.34 11.14 -14.38
N ALA A 90 -0.52 11.98 -13.81
CA ALA A 90 -1.54 12.71 -14.55
C ALA A 90 -0.92 13.58 -15.66
N LYS A 91 0.14 14.33 -15.33
CA LYS A 91 0.90 15.12 -16.29
C LYS A 91 1.49 14.28 -17.42
N ALA A 92 2.11 13.15 -17.09
CA ALA A 92 2.73 12.25 -18.09
C ALA A 92 1.68 11.63 -19.03
N LEU A 93 0.48 11.36 -18.53
CA LEU A 93 -0.65 10.78 -19.26
C LEU A 93 -1.57 11.84 -19.91
N GLY A 94 -1.27 13.12 -19.73
CA GLY A 94 -2.07 14.21 -20.30
C GLY A 94 -3.42 14.43 -19.65
N MET A 95 -3.62 13.97 -18.41
CA MET A 95 -4.83 14.18 -17.63
C MET A 95 -4.85 15.53 -16.93
N GLU A 96 -6.04 16.09 -16.75
CA GLU A 96 -6.28 17.21 -15.82
C GLU A 96 -6.56 16.64 -14.43
N ILE A 97 -5.81 17.04 -13.41
CA ILE A 97 -6.01 16.62 -12.02
C ILE A 97 -6.30 17.80 -11.10
N THR A 98 -7.27 17.64 -10.20
CA THR A 98 -7.56 18.59 -9.12
C THR A 98 -7.35 17.90 -7.78
N SER A 99 -6.38 18.37 -7.00
CA SER A 99 -6.10 17.86 -5.66
C SER A 99 -6.83 18.69 -4.60
N VAL A 100 -7.54 18.04 -3.67
CA VAL A 100 -8.31 18.70 -2.61
C VAL A 100 -8.04 18.07 -1.23
N ASP A 101 -7.87 18.94 -0.23
CA ASP A 101 -7.56 18.56 1.16
C ASP A 101 -8.85 18.32 1.97
N GLY A 102 -9.09 17.09 2.41
CA GLY A 102 -10.23 16.70 3.23
C GLY A 102 -10.12 17.14 4.70
N GLN A 103 -8.94 17.55 5.16
CA GLN A 103 -8.67 18.03 6.53
C GLN A 103 -9.12 17.04 7.63
N LEU A 104 -8.96 15.74 7.38
CA LEU A 104 -9.36 14.64 8.26
C LEU A 104 -10.87 14.56 8.54
N ASP A 105 -11.70 15.18 7.68
CA ASP A 105 -13.15 15.24 7.82
C ASP A 105 -13.86 14.48 6.69
N SER A 106 -14.53 13.38 7.03
CA SER A 106 -15.24 12.51 6.08
C SER A 106 -16.46 13.17 5.43
N GLU A 107 -17.17 14.06 6.13
CA GLU A 107 -18.31 14.78 5.57
C GLU A 107 -17.83 15.83 4.57
N ARG A 108 -16.76 16.55 4.92
CA ARG A 108 -16.10 17.46 4.00
C ARG A 108 -15.66 16.76 2.72
N GLN A 109 -15.07 15.59 2.84
CA GLN A 109 -14.59 14.82 1.70
C GLN A 109 -15.75 14.33 0.81
N LEU A 110 -16.88 13.95 1.40
CA LEU A 110 -18.11 13.64 0.65
C LEU A 110 -18.61 14.85 -0.13
N ASN A 111 -18.69 16.03 0.49
CA ASN A 111 -19.07 17.28 -0.18
C ASN A 111 -18.09 17.65 -1.30
N GLN A 112 -16.78 17.44 -1.09
CA GLN A 112 -15.77 17.65 -2.11
C GLN A 112 -15.94 16.69 -3.29
N PHE A 113 -16.31 15.42 -3.04
CA PHE A 113 -16.62 14.46 -4.10
C PHE A 113 -17.77 14.97 -4.98
N GLU A 114 -18.89 15.43 -4.38
CA GLU A 114 -20.02 15.99 -5.11
C GLU A 114 -19.63 17.25 -5.91
N GLN A 115 -18.81 18.12 -5.33
CA GLN A 115 -18.30 19.31 -6.02
C GLN A 115 -17.42 18.97 -7.22
N GLN A 116 -16.52 17.97 -7.10
CA GLN A 116 -15.67 17.55 -8.21
C GLN A 116 -16.47 16.88 -9.32
N MET A 117 -17.48 16.07 -8.99
CA MET A 117 -18.41 15.55 -10.00
C MET A 117 -19.13 16.69 -10.75
N ALA A 118 -19.66 17.67 -10.03
CA ALA A 118 -20.31 18.84 -10.64
C ALA A 118 -19.35 19.68 -11.50
N ALA A 119 -18.05 19.70 -11.17
CA ALA A 119 -16.99 20.32 -11.95
C ALA A 119 -16.54 19.48 -13.16
N GLY A 120 -17.15 18.30 -13.37
CA GLY A 120 -16.92 17.45 -14.53
C GLY A 120 -15.79 16.42 -14.35
N ALA A 121 -15.39 16.10 -13.14
CA ALA A 121 -14.47 14.98 -12.89
C ALA A 121 -15.09 13.66 -13.36
N GLN A 122 -14.37 12.92 -14.17
CA GLN A 122 -14.76 11.63 -14.72
C GLN A 122 -14.21 10.46 -13.89
N ALA A 123 -13.16 10.75 -13.12
CA ALA A 123 -12.49 9.80 -12.24
C ALA A 123 -12.07 10.45 -10.93
N VAL A 124 -12.04 9.68 -9.85
CA VAL A 124 -11.64 10.14 -8.51
C VAL A 124 -10.74 9.11 -7.87
N MET A 125 -9.57 9.56 -7.44
CA MET A 125 -8.73 8.85 -6.48
C MET A 125 -9.13 9.31 -5.08
N LEU A 126 -9.49 8.38 -4.21
CA LEU A 126 -9.91 8.65 -2.85
C LEU A 126 -8.89 8.11 -1.85
N HIS A 127 -8.36 8.99 -1.01
CA HIS A 127 -7.61 8.66 0.18
C HIS A 127 -8.39 9.17 1.39
N ALA A 128 -9.26 8.32 1.93
CA ALA A 128 -10.19 8.71 2.98
C ALA A 128 -9.53 8.74 4.37
N PRO A 129 -9.97 9.60 5.30
CA PRO A 129 -9.50 9.59 6.68
C PRO A 129 -9.98 8.38 7.47
N GLY A 130 -11.00 7.67 6.97
CA GLY A 130 -11.56 6.46 7.56
C GLY A 130 -12.77 5.97 6.77
N GLY A 131 -13.36 4.83 7.18
CA GLY A 131 -14.44 4.15 6.44
C GLY A 131 -15.80 4.87 6.41
N GLY A 132 -15.94 6.02 7.06
CA GLY A 132 -17.27 6.66 7.27
C GLY A 132 -17.99 7.11 6.01
N SER A 133 -17.28 7.58 4.99
CA SER A 133 -17.85 8.13 3.76
C SER A 133 -17.75 7.21 2.55
N ILE A 134 -16.91 6.16 2.60
CA ILE A 134 -16.58 5.36 1.42
C ILE A 134 -17.79 4.72 0.76
N ARG A 135 -18.71 4.15 1.54
CA ARG A 135 -19.92 3.52 1.00
C ARG A 135 -20.76 4.53 0.21
N ARG A 136 -20.98 5.72 0.78
CA ARG A 136 -21.78 6.76 0.13
C ARG A 136 -21.10 7.33 -1.10
N ILE A 137 -19.77 7.55 -1.04
CA ILE A 137 -18.98 8.00 -2.20
C ILE A 137 -19.02 6.95 -3.31
N ALA A 138 -18.88 5.68 -3.01
CA ALA A 138 -18.92 4.60 -3.98
C ALA A 138 -20.32 4.45 -4.64
N GLU A 139 -21.39 4.59 -3.87
CA GLU A 139 -22.77 4.65 -4.40
C GLU A 139 -22.96 5.81 -5.38
N LEU A 140 -22.53 7.02 -5.00
CA LEU A 140 -22.60 8.21 -5.86
C LEU A 140 -21.74 8.06 -7.12
N ALA A 141 -20.55 7.49 -6.99
CA ALA A 141 -19.65 7.20 -8.11
C ALA A 141 -20.34 6.27 -9.12
N ASN A 142 -20.93 5.18 -8.64
CA ASN A 142 -21.65 4.23 -9.50
C ASN A 142 -22.91 4.86 -10.14
N GLN A 143 -23.72 5.62 -9.39
CA GLN A 143 -24.91 6.31 -9.89
C GLN A 143 -24.58 7.34 -10.98
N ASN A 144 -23.49 8.07 -10.82
CA ASN A 144 -23.08 9.15 -11.72
C ASN A 144 -22.04 8.72 -12.77
N LYS A 145 -21.66 7.44 -12.80
CA LYS A 145 -20.69 6.88 -13.73
C LYS A 145 -19.33 7.57 -13.67
N VAL A 146 -18.87 7.87 -12.45
CA VAL A 146 -17.55 8.40 -12.15
C VAL A 146 -16.66 7.25 -11.65
N TRP A 147 -15.55 7.03 -12.30
CA TRP A 147 -14.60 5.97 -11.90
C TRP A 147 -13.96 6.32 -10.55
N LEU A 148 -13.91 5.36 -9.65
CA LEU A 148 -13.40 5.54 -8.29
C LEU A 148 -12.34 4.50 -7.99
N ASP A 149 -11.15 4.96 -7.63
CA ASP A 149 -10.15 4.15 -6.94
C ASP A 149 -10.03 4.64 -5.50
N ASN A 150 -9.90 3.70 -4.57
CA ASN A 150 -9.70 4.01 -3.16
C ASN A 150 -8.42 3.39 -2.63
N THR A 151 -7.81 4.08 -1.68
CA THR A 151 -6.67 3.59 -0.91
C THR A 151 -6.84 3.95 0.56
N TRP A 152 -6.22 3.16 1.47
CA TRP A 152 -6.33 3.37 2.91
C TRP A 152 -7.78 3.56 3.39
N GLY A 153 -8.00 4.17 4.51
CA GLY A 153 -9.28 4.66 5.05
C GLY A 153 -10.57 3.98 4.57
N THR A 154 -10.55 2.67 4.26
CA THR A 154 -11.73 1.94 3.82
C THR A 154 -12.57 1.45 5.00
N LEU A 155 -13.82 1.10 4.72
CA LEU A 155 -14.65 0.35 5.64
C LEU A 155 -14.30 -1.14 5.50
N PRO A 156 -13.74 -1.79 6.54
CA PRO A 156 -13.46 -3.21 6.48
C PRO A 156 -14.68 -4.03 6.06
N TRP A 157 -14.46 -5.05 5.25
CA TRP A 157 -15.50 -5.91 4.68
C TRP A 157 -16.47 -5.25 3.69
N PHE A 158 -16.23 -3.97 3.33
CA PHE A 158 -16.89 -3.31 2.20
C PHE A 158 -15.94 -3.29 0.99
N THR A 159 -16.33 -3.97 -0.06
CA THR A 159 -15.48 -4.21 -1.23
C THR A 159 -15.98 -3.46 -2.47
N PRO A 160 -15.13 -3.26 -3.49
CA PRO A 160 -15.56 -2.74 -4.78
C PRO A 160 -16.71 -3.51 -5.42
N PHE A 161 -16.84 -4.82 -5.15
CA PHE A 161 -17.89 -5.65 -5.73
C PHE A 161 -19.29 -5.30 -5.25
N GLU A 162 -19.42 -4.78 -4.01
CA GLU A 162 -20.72 -4.39 -3.44
C GLU A 162 -21.22 -3.04 -3.98
N ALA A 163 -20.31 -2.19 -4.48
CA ALA A 163 -20.64 -0.84 -4.93
C ALA A 163 -20.93 -0.72 -6.43
N GLY A 164 -20.65 -1.77 -7.21
CA GLY A 164 -20.82 -1.79 -8.66
C GLY A 164 -19.53 -1.46 -9.44
N ASP A 165 -19.65 -1.37 -10.78
CA ASP A 165 -18.50 -1.35 -11.69
C ASP A 165 -17.63 -0.09 -11.58
N TYR A 166 -18.20 1.02 -11.17
CA TYR A 166 -17.50 2.30 -11.09
C TYR A 166 -16.63 2.47 -9.85
N TYR A 167 -16.75 1.64 -8.82
CA TYR A 167 -15.70 1.48 -7.82
C TYR A 167 -14.68 0.49 -8.37
N THR A 168 -13.69 1.03 -9.10
CA THR A 168 -12.78 0.27 -9.96
C THR A 168 -11.83 -0.58 -9.16
N MET A 169 -11.16 0.03 -8.17
CA MET A 169 -10.09 -0.62 -7.43
C MET A 169 -10.02 -0.14 -5.99
N TYR A 170 -9.72 -1.06 -5.09
CA TYR A 170 -9.13 -0.80 -3.77
C TYR A 170 -7.71 -1.35 -3.77
N ALA A 171 -6.71 -0.50 -3.53
CA ALA A 171 -5.33 -0.94 -3.47
C ALA A 171 -4.56 -0.29 -2.34
N VAL A 172 -3.81 -1.10 -1.60
CA VAL A 172 -2.93 -0.70 -0.50
C VAL A 172 -1.67 -1.57 -0.50
N PRO A 173 -0.58 -1.15 0.17
CA PRO A 173 0.56 -2.05 0.40
C PRO A 173 0.14 -3.27 1.23
N GLU A 174 0.84 -4.37 1.11
CA GLU A 174 0.63 -5.54 1.96
C GLU A 174 1.35 -5.32 3.30
N GLU A 175 0.60 -4.89 4.30
CA GLU A 175 1.13 -4.35 5.56
C GLU A 175 1.48 -5.40 6.61
N PHE A 176 0.89 -6.61 6.55
CA PHE A 176 1.20 -7.67 7.51
C PHE A 176 2.67 -8.11 7.42
N SER A 177 3.09 -8.53 6.21
CA SER A 177 4.47 -8.98 5.97
C SER A 177 5.46 -7.83 6.13
N ALA A 178 5.06 -6.63 5.67
CA ALA A 178 5.87 -5.43 5.74
C ALA A 178 6.24 -5.09 7.19
N HIS A 179 5.25 -5.04 8.06
CA HIS A 179 5.47 -4.67 9.46
C HIS A 179 6.12 -5.81 10.27
N ARG A 180 5.82 -7.06 9.88
CA ARG A 180 6.55 -8.23 10.41
C ARG A 180 8.04 -8.12 10.14
N ALA A 181 8.43 -7.77 8.90
CA ALA A 181 9.84 -7.72 8.51
C ALA A 181 10.63 -6.66 9.29
N VAL A 182 10.12 -5.44 9.41
CA VAL A 182 10.81 -4.39 10.17
C VAL A 182 10.84 -4.69 11.68
N THR A 183 9.84 -5.41 12.18
CA THR A 183 9.85 -5.90 13.58
C THR A 183 10.95 -6.96 13.78
N VAL A 184 11.12 -7.87 12.82
CA VAL A 184 12.21 -8.86 12.83
C VAL A 184 13.58 -8.18 12.88
N GLU A 185 13.78 -7.09 12.14
CA GLU A 185 15.05 -6.35 12.19
C GLU A 185 15.32 -5.76 13.59
N VAL A 186 14.30 -5.17 14.24
CA VAL A 186 14.43 -4.70 15.62
C VAL A 186 14.74 -5.86 16.57
N CYS A 187 14.00 -6.98 16.46
CA CYS A 187 14.25 -8.14 17.31
C CYS A 187 15.66 -8.72 17.14
N LYS A 188 16.15 -8.84 15.90
CA LYS A 188 17.52 -9.27 15.61
C LYS A 188 18.55 -8.33 16.25
N ALA A 189 18.35 -7.02 16.14
CA ALA A 189 19.27 -6.04 16.72
C ALA A 189 19.28 -6.12 18.27
N VAL A 190 18.10 -6.25 18.89
CA VAL A 190 17.97 -6.44 20.35
C VAL A 190 18.64 -7.75 20.79
N MET A 191 18.39 -8.86 20.10
CA MET A 191 19.03 -10.14 20.39
C MET A 191 20.55 -10.09 20.25
N ASN A 192 21.05 -9.52 19.16
CA ASN A 192 22.49 -9.44 18.90
C ASN A 192 23.24 -8.60 19.92
N LYS A 193 22.64 -7.50 20.37
CA LYS A 193 23.31 -6.57 21.31
C LYS A 193 23.09 -6.93 22.78
N PHE A 194 21.90 -7.38 23.13
CA PHE A 194 21.48 -7.54 24.54
C PHE A 194 21.12 -8.99 24.91
N GLY A 195 20.97 -9.90 23.94
CA GLY A 195 20.53 -11.27 24.17
C GLY A 195 19.02 -11.39 24.44
N GLY A 196 18.28 -10.32 24.23
CA GLY A 196 16.84 -10.18 24.49
C GLY A 196 16.53 -8.88 25.23
N GLY A 197 15.27 -8.65 25.55
CA GLY A 197 14.86 -7.48 26.34
C GLY A 197 13.46 -6.99 26.02
N ASP A 198 13.07 -5.95 26.73
CA ASP A 198 11.74 -5.36 26.61
C ASP A 198 11.68 -4.39 25.45
N ILE A 199 10.60 -4.46 24.69
CA ILE A 199 10.26 -3.51 23.66
C ILE A 199 8.86 -2.93 23.89
N VAL A 200 8.58 -1.78 23.27
CA VAL A 200 7.28 -1.13 23.33
C VAL A 200 6.73 -0.88 21.93
N GLY A 201 5.41 -0.75 21.82
CA GLY A 201 4.70 -0.36 20.61
C GLY A 201 4.16 1.07 20.71
N VAL A 202 4.34 1.87 19.67
CA VAL A 202 3.60 3.13 19.53
C VAL A 202 2.73 3.03 18.28
N THR A 203 1.40 2.93 18.51
CA THR A 203 0.44 2.51 17.50
C THR A 203 -0.18 3.69 16.74
N GLY A 204 -0.99 3.37 15.75
CA GLY A 204 -1.77 4.35 14.99
C GLY A 204 -3.02 4.82 15.74
N VAL A 205 -4.08 5.10 14.99
CA VAL A 205 -5.40 5.38 15.54
C VAL A 205 -6.09 4.07 15.88
N GLU A 206 -6.53 3.96 17.12
CA GLU A 206 -7.20 2.76 17.65
C GLU A 206 -8.41 2.36 16.77
N GLY A 207 -8.49 1.07 16.41
CA GLY A 207 -9.55 0.53 15.57
C GLY A 207 -9.39 0.78 14.07
N ASN A 208 -8.35 1.49 13.64
CA ASN A 208 -8.03 1.64 12.22
C ASN A 208 -7.51 0.31 11.65
N SER A 209 -7.97 -0.07 10.45
CA SER A 209 -7.60 -1.34 9.80
C SER A 209 -6.10 -1.50 9.60
N THR A 210 -5.42 -0.42 9.21
CA THR A 210 -3.95 -0.41 9.01
C THR A 210 -3.22 -0.63 10.32
N ASP A 211 -3.67 -0.01 11.42
CA ASP A 211 -3.11 -0.22 12.74
C ASP A 211 -3.22 -1.68 13.18
N LEU A 212 -4.38 -2.28 12.95
CA LEU A 212 -4.64 -3.67 13.30
C LEU A 212 -3.79 -4.66 12.50
N ILE A 213 -3.66 -4.48 11.18
CA ILE A 213 -2.86 -5.39 10.34
C ILE A 213 -1.36 -5.26 10.64
N ARG A 214 -0.84 -4.04 10.84
CA ARG A 214 0.54 -3.79 11.25
C ARG A 214 0.83 -4.41 12.63
N SER A 215 -0.07 -4.25 13.60
CA SER A 215 0.04 -4.86 14.93
C SER A 215 0.03 -6.39 14.87
N ARG A 216 -0.76 -6.99 13.96
CA ARG A 216 -0.75 -8.44 13.72
C ARG A 216 0.58 -8.91 13.16
N GLY A 217 1.15 -8.19 12.19
CA GLY A 217 2.49 -8.48 11.63
C GLY A 217 3.58 -8.43 12.70
N ARG A 218 3.58 -7.37 13.53
CA ARG A 218 4.46 -7.26 14.69
C ARG A 218 4.31 -8.45 15.65
N ASN A 219 3.09 -8.76 16.04
CA ASN A 219 2.84 -9.83 17.00
C ASN A 219 3.19 -11.21 16.43
N ASP A 220 3.12 -11.39 15.12
CA ASP A 220 3.58 -12.61 14.47
C ASP A 220 5.11 -12.72 14.49
N ALA A 221 5.83 -11.65 14.21
CA ALA A 221 7.29 -11.60 14.32
C ALA A 221 7.79 -11.98 15.72
N LEU A 222 7.13 -11.48 16.77
CA LEU A 222 7.54 -11.73 18.16
C LEU A 222 7.44 -13.19 18.57
N LYS A 223 6.68 -14.02 17.87
CA LYS A 223 6.64 -15.48 18.14
C LYS A 223 7.98 -16.16 17.85
N ASP A 224 8.77 -15.61 16.94
CA ASP A 224 10.08 -16.12 16.56
C ASP A 224 11.21 -15.67 17.52
N PHE A 225 10.92 -14.72 18.43
CA PHE A 225 11.88 -14.11 19.34
C PHE A 225 11.35 -14.10 20.78
N PRO A 226 11.23 -15.24 21.44
CA PRO A 226 10.62 -15.34 22.77
C PRO A 226 11.36 -14.58 23.88
N GLU A 227 12.63 -14.22 23.66
CA GLU A 227 13.44 -13.39 24.58
C GLU A 227 13.17 -11.88 24.43
N VAL A 228 12.47 -11.46 23.38
CA VAL A 228 12.05 -10.06 23.13
C VAL A 228 10.57 -9.94 23.50
N LYS A 229 10.25 -9.06 24.45
CA LYS A 229 8.90 -8.97 25.02
C LYS A 229 8.30 -7.60 24.79
N LEU A 230 7.11 -7.56 24.21
CA LEU A 230 6.28 -6.36 24.14
C LEU A 230 5.67 -6.11 25.55
N VAL A 231 6.17 -5.10 26.26
CA VAL A 231 5.78 -4.80 27.65
C VAL A 231 4.78 -3.64 27.79
N GLY A 232 4.60 -2.86 26.72
CA GLY A 232 3.66 -1.73 26.73
C GLY A 232 3.34 -1.26 25.33
N GLU A 233 2.15 -0.69 25.17
CA GLU A 233 1.66 -0.15 23.92
C GLU A 233 0.77 1.06 24.17
N LEU A 234 0.96 2.13 23.40
CA LEU A 234 0.14 3.35 23.46
C LEU A 234 -0.09 3.94 22.05
N PRO A 235 -1.25 4.59 21.83
CA PRO A 235 -1.56 5.18 20.53
C PRO A 235 -0.79 6.48 20.28
N GLY A 236 -0.05 6.54 19.17
CA GLY A 236 0.62 7.73 18.63
C GLY A 236 -0.19 8.44 17.55
N LYS A 237 -1.34 7.86 17.13
CA LYS A 237 -2.35 8.45 16.24
C LYS A 237 -1.80 8.98 14.91
N TRP A 238 -0.81 8.29 14.35
CA TRP A 238 -0.16 8.62 13.08
C TRP A 238 0.61 9.95 13.05
N ASN A 239 0.84 10.60 14.17
CA ASN A 239 1.52 11.89 14.19
C ASN A 239 2.63 11.97 15.25
N ARG A 240 3.60 12.85 14.98
CA ARG A 240 4.79 13.03 15.81
C ARG A 240 4.48 13.49 17.23
N GLU A 241 3.56 14.43 17.39
CA GLU A 241 3.30 15.07 18.71
C GLU A 241 2.65 14.10 19.70
N ASP A 242 1.59 13.39 19.29
CA ASP A 242 0.94 12.38 20.13
C ASP A 242 1.88 11.20 20.41
N SER A 243 2.71 10.82 19.43
CA SER A 243 3.70 9.74 19.56
C SER A 243 4.82 10.10 20.54
N GLN A 244 5.28 11.35 20.53
CA GLN A 244 6.24 11.81 21.52
C GLN A 244 5.68 11.69 22.93
N LYS A 245 4.45 12.14 23.19
CA LYS A 245 3.78 12.03 24.50
C LYS A 245 3.58 10.57 24.92
N ALA A 246 3.14 9.71 23.99
CA ALA A 246 2.98 8.28 24.23
C ALA A 246 4.31 7.62 24.61
N MET A 247 5.39 7.98 23.91
CA MET A 247 6.71 7.44 24.19
C MET A 247 7.29 7.94 25.52
N GLU A 248 7.09 9.21 25.90
CA GLU A 248 7.47 9.75 27.21
C GLU A 248 6.81 8.97 28.35
N ASP A 249 5.53 8.61 28.20
CA ASP A 249 4.79 7.81 29.16
C ASP A 249 5.31 6.35 29.22
N LEU A 250 5.60 5.75 28.05
CA LEU A 250 6.18 4.40 27.97
C LEU A 250 7.58 4.34 28.60
N ILE A 251 8.45 5.33 28.39
CA ILE A 251 9.76 5.43 29.01
C ILE A 251 9.62 5.49 30.55
N SER A 252 8.67 6.27 31.02
CA SER A 252 8.44 6.42 32.48
C SER A 252 8.02 5.09 33.13
N ARG A 253 7.25 4.26 32.44
CA ARG A 253 6.78 2.95 32.93
C ARG A 253 7.79 1.83 32.72
N HIS A 254 8.59 1.92 31.65
CA HIS A 254 9.52 0.88 31.21
C HIS A 254 10.90 1.48 30.89
N PRO A 255 11.70 1.86 31.92
CA PRO A 255 12.97 2.56 31.70
C PRO A 255 14.08 1.71 31.08
N ASP A 256 13.91 0.37 31.03
CA ASP A 256 14.92 -0.55 30.49
C ASP A 256 14.60 -1.05 29.08
N ILE A 257 13.76 -0.34 28.32
CA ILE A 257 13.39 -0.74 26.95
C ILE A 257 14.60 -0.80 26.02
N ARG A 258 14.58 -1.75 25.08
CA ARG A 258 15.62 -2.00 24.08
C ARG A 258 15.12 -1.81 22.63
N GLY A 259 13.82 -1.71 22.43
CA GLY A 259 13.24 -1.51 21.12
C GLY A 259 11.91 -0.80 21.14
N VAL A 260 11.57 -0.17 20.01
CA VAL A 260 10.29 0.48 19.73
C VAL A 260 9.81 0.03 18.36
N ILE A 261 8.58 -0.47 18.30
CA ILE A 261 7.90 -0.73 17.04
C ILE A 261 6.91 0.41 16.83
N ALA A 262 7.28 1.35 15.96
CA ALA A 262 6.45 2.48 15.59
C ALA A 262 5.62 2.16 14.35
N GLN A 263 4.36 2.56 14.36
CA GLN A 263 3.41 2.20 13.30
C GLN A 263 3.65 2.92 11.97
N ASN A 264 4.34 4.08 11.98
CA ASN A 264 4.84 4.75 10.78
C ASN A 264 6.05 5.64 11.10
N ASP A 265 6.59 6.33 10.10
CA ASP A 265 7.80 7.14 10.24
C ASP A 265 7.56 8.41 11.07
N ASP A 266 6.40 9.06 10.95
CA ASP A 266 6.03 10.20 11.80
C ASP A 266 5.94 9.80 13.29
N VAL A 267 5.40 8.60 13.55
CA VAL A 267 5.37 7.99 14.89
C VAL A 267 6.79 7.69 15.37
N ALA A 268 7.63 7.13 14.52
CA ALA A 268 9.03 6.85 14.85
C ALA A 268 9.80 8.14 15.20
N ASP A 269 9.57 9.21 14.46
CA ASP A 269 10.20 10.52 14.73
C ASP A 269 9.78 11.09 16.09
N GLY A 270 8.52 10.93 16.49
CA GLY A 270 8.04 11.29 17.83
C GLY A 270 8.75 10.46 18.91
N CYS A 271 8.88 9.16 18.69
CA CYS A 271 9.60 8.26 19.62
C CYS A 271 11.08 8.62 19.73
N ILE A 272 11.75 8.91 18.62
CA ILE A 272 13.16 9.36 18.59
C ILE A 272 13.33 10.64 19.40
N ALA A 273 12.42 11.61 19.27
CA ALA A 273 12.46 12.86 20.01
C ALA A 273 12.35 12.63 21.53
N ALA A 274 11.38 11.82 21.98
CA ALA A 274 11.19 11.49 23.40
C ALA A 274 12.38 10.74 23.98
N LEU A 275 12.90 9.74 23.29
CA LEU A 275 14.08 8.97 23.72
C LEU A 275 15.31 9.86 23.91
N ARG A 276 15.57 10.75 22.93
CA ARG A 276 16.70 11.70 23.04
C ARG A 276 16.53 12.66 24.22
N ALA A 277 15.32 13.17 24.45
CA ALA A 277 15.02 14.04 25.57
C ALA A 277 15.22 13.33 26.92
N ALA A 278 14.96 12.02 26.97
CA ALA A 278 15.20 11.18 28.16
C ALA A 278 16.66 10.67 28.29
N GLY A 279 17.56 11.04 27.37
CA GLY A 279 18.99 10.70 27.43
C GLY A 279 19.38 9.37 26.78
N TYR A 280 18.46 8.69 26.10
CA TYR A 280 18.79 7.51 25.28
C TYR A 280 19.43 7.91 23.95
N ARG A 281 20.14 6.98 23.37
CA ARG A 281 20.73 7.09 22.02
C ARG A 281 19.94 6.17 21.07
N PRO A 282 18.93 6.73 20.33
CA PRO A 282 18.21 5.95 19.33
C PRO A 282 19.18 5.32 18.29
N GLY A 283 18.97 4.05 17.97
CA GLY A 283 19.86 3.27 17.10
C GLY A 283 21.04 2.63 17.80
N ASP A 284 21.31 2.99 19.07
CA ASP A 284 22.30 2.35 19.91
C ASP A 284 21.66 1.74 21.17
N ASP A 285 21.16 2.55 22.09
CA ASP A 285 20.55 2.05 23.33
C ASP A 285 19.17 1.42 23.09
N VAL A 286 18.42 1.94 22.10
CA VAL A 286 17.07 1.52 21.71
C VAL A 286 16.97 1.46 20.21
N PHE A 287 16.57 0.31 19.66
CA PHE A 287 16.35 0.12 18.22
C PHE A 287 14.90 0.42 17.84
N ILE A 288 14.69 1.12 16.74
CA ILE A 288 13.38 1.62 16.33
C ILE A 288 13.07 1.21 14.90
N SER A 289 11.86 0.75 14.64
CA SER A 289 11.34 0.61 13.27
C SER A 289 10.18 1.55 13.02
N GLY A 290 10.00 1.91 11.74
CA GLY A 290 8.88 2.67 11.20
C GLY A 290 8.17 1.96 10.06
N ALA A 291 7.32 2.68 9.37
CA ALA A 291 6.68 2.27 8.12
C ALA A 291 6.41 3.51 7.26
N ASP A 292 6.15 3.32 5.99
CA ASP A 292 5.82 4.25 4.92
C ASP A 292 7.00 4.51 3.97
N GLY A 293 8.23 4.63 4.46
CA GLY A 293 9.39 5.01 3.64
C GLY A 293 9.28 6.46 3.20
N THR A 294 9.08 7.37 4.15
CA THR A 294 9.08 8.82 3.89
C THR A 294 10.51 9.36 3.80
N THR A 295 10.66 10.58 3.31
CA THR A 295 11.96 11.26 3.29
C THR A 295 12.51 11.41 4.72
N GLY A 296 11.66 11.78 5.68
CA GLY A 296 12.04 11.88 7.09
C GLY A 296 12.50 10.54 7.68
N GLY A 297 11.82 9.44 7.33
CA GLY A 297 12.21 8.08 7.70
C GLY A 297 13.58 7.71 7.12
N ALA A 298 13.79 7.95 5.83
CA ALA A 298 15.08 7.72 5.14
C ALA A 298 16.24 8.49 5.80
N GLU A 299 16.05 9.79 6.05
CA GLU A 299 17.03 10.61 6.76
C GLU A 299 17.30 10.11 8.19
N SER A 300 16.29 9.58 8.88
CA SER A 300 16.46 9.01 10.23
C SER A 300 17.26 7.71 10.21
N ILE A 301 17.15 6.90 9.14
CA ILE A 301 18.01 5.74 8.90
C ILE A 301 19.45 6.21 8.59
N GLU A 302 19.61 7.22 7.74
CA GLU A 302 20.93 7.78 7.40
C GLU A 302 21.69 8.24 8.65
N ARG A 303 20.98 8.93 9.55
CA ARG A 303 21.51 9.35 10.86
C ARG A 303 21.72 8.21 11.86
N GLY A 304 21.34 6.97 11.52
CA GLY A 304 21.41 5.80 12.38
C GLY A 304 20.46 5.83 13.58
N GLN A 305 19.40 6.63 13.53
CA GLN A 305 18.40 6.79 14.62
C GLN A 305 17.19 5.88 14.44
N LEU A 306 16.85 5.56 13.21
CA LEU A 306 15.86 4.56 12.81
C LEU A 306 16.62 3.36 12.22
N LEU A 307 16.25 2.14 12.61
CA LEU A 307 16.91 0.92 12.14
C LEU A 307 16.36 0.48 10.78
N ALA A 308 15.04 0.52 10.65
CA ALA A 308 14.34 0.10 9.44
C ALA A 308 12.98 0.79 9.32
N THR A 309 12.51 0.97 8.08
CA THR A 309 11.12 1.31 7.77
C THR A 309 10.58 0.41 6.66
N SER A 310 9.30 0.04 6.72
CA SER A 310 8.65 -0.67 5.61
C SER A 310 8.25 0.34 4.53
N ALA A 311 9.14 0.53 3.55
CA ALA A 311 8.97 1.50 2.47
C ALA A 311 7.93 0.99 1.45
N ASN A 312 6.75 1.56 1.45
CA ASN A 312 5.71 1.33 0.45
C ASN A 312 5.68 2.41 -0.64
N VAL A 313 6.47 3.46 -0.48
CA VAL A 313 6.70 4.60 -1.37
C VAL A 313 5.40 5.31 -1.77
N PRO A 314 4.98 6.34 -1.03
CA PRO A 314 3.70 7.02 -1.25
C PRO A 314 3.55 7.60 -2.67
N GLN A 315 4.63 8.06 -3.31
CA GLN A 315 4.60 8.51 -4.71
C GLN A 315 4.14 7.40 -5.66
N TYR A 316 4.52 6.14 -5.37
CA TYR A 316 4.08 4.97 -6.14
C TYR A 316 2.57 4.80 -6.07
N MET A 317 2.00 4.90 -4.88
CA MET A 317 0.55 4.78 -4.66
C MET A 317 -0.22 5.78 -5.51
N GLY A 318 0.17 7.07 -5.46
CA GLY A 318 -0.45 8.11 -6.26
C GLY A 318 -0.34 7.85 -7.76
N ALA A 319 0.83 7.43 -8.21
CA ALA A 319 1.09 7.10 -9.60
C ALA A 319 0.28 5.89 -10.09
N LEU A 320 0.26 4.80 -9.30
CA LEU A 320 -0.47 3.57 -9.63
C LEU A 320 -1.97 3.84 -9.82
N LEU A 321 -2.61 4.46 -8.84
CA LEU A 321 -4.06 4.68 -8.88
C LEU A 321 -4.44 5.68 -9.98
N THR A 322 -3.66 6.74 -10.16
CA THR A 322 -3.87 7.67 -11.28
C THR A 322 -3.76 6.97 -12.63
N THR A 323 -2.79 6.08 -12.79
CA THR A 323 -2.61 5.32 -14.04
C THR A 323 -3.76 4.34 -14.26
N ARG A 324 -4.29 3.68 -13.22
CA ARG A 324 -5.46 2.80 -13.35
C ARG A 324 -6.73 3.56 -13.68
N LEU A 325 -6.92 4.76 -13.13
CA LEU A 325 -8.02 5.65 -13.51
C LEU A 325 -7.89 6.11 -14.98
N TYR A 326 -6.67 6.42 -15.43
CA TYR A 326 -6.42 6.67 -16.85
C TYR A 326 -6.82 5.46 -17.70
N ASP A 327 -6.38 4.26 -17.34
CA ASP A 327 -6.65 3.04 -18.10
C ASP A 327 -8.16 2.78 -18.22
N VAL A 328 -8.97 2.95 -17.17
CA VAL A 328 -10.42 2.75 -17.22
C VAL A 328 -11.13 3.85 -18.03
N LEU A 329 -10.66 5.08 -18.00
CA LEU A 329 -11.15 6.17 -18.86
C LEU A 329 -10.92 5.86 -20.35
N HIS A 330 -9.85 5.13 -20.66
CA HIS A 330 -9.45 4.77 -22.03
C HIS A 330 -9.84 3.35 -22.42
N GLY A 331 -10.78 2.72 -21.70
CA GLY A 331 -11.44 1.49 -22.13
C GLY A 331 -10.94 0.21 -21.49
N TRP A 332 -9.85 0.23 -20.72
CA TRP A 332 -9.47 -0.93 -19.93
C TRP A 332 -10.52 -1.22 -18.84
N ARG A 333 -10.72 -2.48 -18.53
CA ARG A 333 -11.60 -2.91 -17.44
C ARG A 333 -10.87 -3.94 -16.58
N PRO A 334 -10.84 -3.75 -15.25
CA PRO A 334 -10.21 -4.71 -14.36
C PRO A 334 -10.98 -6.03 -14.34
N ARG A 335 -10.25 -7.13 -14.34
CA ARG A 335 -10.80 -8.44 -13.96
C ARG A 335 -11.20 -8.42 -12.48
N ALA A 336 -11.99 -9.38 -12.04
CA ALA A 336 -12.40 -9.44 -10.64
C ALA A 336 -11.18 -9.43 -9.69
N ALA A 337 -10.15 -10.22 -9.98
CA ALA A 337 -8.94 -10.28 -9.17
C ALA A 337 -8.11 -8.98 -9.17
N GLU A 338 -8.30 -8.07 -10.14
CA GLU A 338 -7.61 -6.79 -10.21
C GLU A 338 -8.34 -5.66 -9.46
N ARG A 339 -9.55 -5.91 -8.96
CA ARG A 339 -10.32 -4.88 -8.24
C ARG A 339 -9.90 -4.69 -6.79
N MET A 340 -9.15 -5.64 -6.24
CA MET A 340 -8.53 -5.54 -4.92
C MET A 340 -7.09 -5.99 -5.01
N MET A 341 -6.14 -5.07 -4.86
CA MET A 341 -4.73 -5.32 -5.10
C MET A 341 -3.85 -4.89 -3.91
N ASN A 342 -2.80 -5.64 -3.68
CA ASN A 342 -1.69 -5.23 -2.82
C ASN A 342 -0.42 -5.03 -3.65
N TRP A 343 0.47 -4.18 -3.16
CA TRP A 343 1.85 -4.16 -3.63
C TRP A 343 2.82 -4.44 -2.48
N ARG A 344 4.00 -4.96 -2.82
CA ARG A 344 5.03 -5.32 -1.85
C ARG A 344 5.79 -4.08 -1.38
N SER A 345 5.81 -3.85 -0.07
CA SER A 345 6.73 -2.90 0.56
C SER A 345 8.13 -3.50 0.68
N ILE A 346 9.14 -2.64 0.81
CA ILE A 346 10.53 -3.05 1.01
C ILE A 346 10.95 -2.68 2.43
N ALA A 347 11.58 -3.61 3.14
CA ALA A 347 12.27 -3.28 4.37
C ALA A 347 13.49 -2.42 4.03
N MET A 348 13.35 -1.10 4.15
CA MET A 348 14.43 -0.15 3.96
C MET A 348 15.27 -0.09 5.23
N THR A 349 16.55 -0.38 5.08
CA THR A 349 17.57 -0.32 6.12
C THR A 349 18.76 0.46 5.58
N LYS A 350 19.80 0.63 6.39
CA LYS A 350 21.03 1.29 5.93
C LYS A 350 21.68 0.60 4.73
N ASP A 351 21.48 -0.72 4.57
CA ASP A 351 22.12 -1.51 3.51
C ASP A 351 21.57 -1.21 2.11
N ASN A 352 20.33 -0.71 2.01
CA ASN A 352 19.68 -0.40 0.73
C ASN A 352 19.17 1.06 0.63
N LEU A 353 19.52 1.88 1.61
CA LEU A 353 19.10 3.28 1.69
C LEU A 353 19.56 4.12 0.49
N ASP A 354 20.82 3.93 0.05
CA ASP A 354 21.41 4.74 -1.03
C ASP A 354 20.57 4.66 -2.32
N ALA A 355 20.09 3.47 -2.67
CA ALA A 355 19.23 3.29 -3.84
C ALA A 355 17.91 4.05 -3.71
N TYR A 356 17.32 4.07 -2.51
CA TYR A 356 16.11 4.84 -2.23
C TYR A 356 16.37 6.35 -2.34
N LEU A 357 17.42 6.84 -1.67
CA LEU A 357 17.78 8.26 -1.71
C LEU A 357 18.05 8.74 -3.13
N GLU A 358 18.75 7.94 -3.94
CA GLU A 358 19.04 8.29 -5.33
C GLU A 358 17.80 8.40 -6.19
N ARG A 359 16.80 7.54 -6.00
CA ARG A 359 15.60 7.50 -6.84
C ARG A 359 14.50 8.45 -6.39
N TYR A 360 14.32 8.62 -5.08
CA TYR A 360 13.13 9.27 -4.52
C TYR A 360 13.39 10.59 -3.80
N VAL A 361 14.62 10.85 -3.39
CA VAL A 361 14.98 12.04 -2.61
C VAL A 361 15.95 12.94 -3.38
N ASN A 362 17.05 12.38 -3.87
CA ASN A 362 18.12 13.12 -4.54
C ASN A 362 18.04 13.00 -6.07
N ASN A 363 16.84 12.79 -6.62
CA ASN A 363 16.62 12.54 -8.05
C ASN A 363 16.65 13.81 -8.92
N GLY A 364 16.70 15.01 -8.33
CA GLY A 364 16.63 16.28 -9.07
C GLY A 364 15.32 16.39 -9.85
N ASP A 365 15.42 16.69 -11.15
CA ASP A 365 14.27 16.77 -12.07
C ASP A 365 13.93 15.40 -12.71
N THR A 366 14.58 14.31 -12.31
CA THR A 366 14.35 12.98 -12.88
C THR A 366 13.15 12.34 -12.20
N GLU A 367 12.12 12.02 -12.99
CA GLU A 367 10.95 11.31 -12.47
C GLU A 367 11.34 9.93 -11.93
N PRO A 368 10.80 9.49 -10.78
CA PRO A 368 11.14 8.19 -10.19
C PRO A 368 10.56 7.00 -10.96
N TYR A 369 9.56 7.23 -11.82
CA TYR A 369 8.84 6.21 -12.57
C TYR A 369 8.68 6.59 -14.03
N ASP A 370 8.59 5.59 -14.91
CA ASP A 370 8.01 5.72 -16.25
C ASP A 370 6.49 5.55 -16.13
N TYR A 371 5.79 6.64 -15.88
CA TYR A 371 4.33 6.64 -15.64
C TYR A 371 3.54 6.13 -16.85
N ARG A 372 4.00 6.40 -18.08
CA ARG A 372 3.32 5.91 -19.29
C ARG A 372 3.42 4.40 -19.39
N ARG A 373 4.57 3.85 -19.04
CA ARG A 373 4.79 2.40 -19.04
C ARG A 373 4.03 1.67 -17.93
N MET A 374 3.57 2.35 -16.90
CA MET A 374 2.64 1.77 -15.92
C MET A 374 1.25 1.50 -16.52
N SER A 375 0.86 2.22 -17.59
CA SER A 375 -0.46 2.12 -18.21
C SER A 375 -0.57 0.88 -19.09
N LYS A 376 -1.62 0.08 -18.88
CA LYS A 376 -1.99 -1.07 -19.73
C LYS A 376 -2.55 -0.64 -21.08
N VAL A 377 -3.02 0.60 -21.21
CA VAL A 377 -3.56 1.15 -22.44
C VAL A 377 -2.47 1.77 -23.31
N GLU A 378 -1.54 2.53 -22.70
CA GLU A 378 -0.42 3.12 -23.45
C GLU A 378 0.59 2.06 -23.92
N HIS A 379 0.79 1.01 -23.12
CA HIS A 379 1.77 -0.06 -23.34
C HIS A 379 1.14 -1.46 -23.22
N PRO A 380 0.17 -1.84 -24.08
CA PRO A 380 -0.59 -3.08 -23.87
C PRO A 380 0.25 -4.35 -23.87
N ASP A 381 1.39 -4.36 -24.58
CA ASP A 381 2.25 -5.52 -24.71
C ASP A 381 3.43 -5.53 -23.74
N ASP A 382 3.85 -4.36 -23.22
CA ASP A 382 5.06 -4.22 -22.42
C ASP A 382 4.92 -3.27 -21.22
N TRP A 383 3.67 -3.06 -20.74
CA TRP A 383 3.43 -2.32 -19.50
C TRP A 383 4.23 -2.92 -18.34
N ASP A 384 4.58 -2.07 -17.36
CA ASP A 384 5.35 -2.48 -16.20
C ASP A 384 4.74 -1.85 -14.94
N PRO A 385 4.29 -2.64 -13.95
CA PRO A 385 3.74 -2.08 -12.72
C PRO A 385 4.77 -1.36 -11.87
N GLN A 386 6.06 -1.57 -12.12
CA GLN A 386 7.22 -0.99 -11.43
C GLN A 386 7.25 -1.26 -9.91
N ALA A 387 6.41 -2.18 -9.46
CA ALA A 387 6.43 -2.80 -8.15
C ALA A 387 5.86 -4.23 -8.26
N GLU A 388 6.12 -5.07 -7.27
CA GLU A 388 5.45 -6.36 -7.18
C GLU A 388 4.00 -6.15 -6.75
N LEU A 389 3.09 -6.25 -7.72
CA LEU A 389 1.66 -6.04 -7.54
C LEU A 389 0.92 -7.39 -7.65
N PHE A 390 -0.04 -7.65 -6.76
CA PHE A 390 -0.76 -8.94 -6.72
C PHE A 390 -2.16 -8.81 -6.12
N PRO A 391 -3.08 -9.74 -6.45
CA PRO A 391 -4.42 -9.76 -5.87
C PRO A 391 -4.42 -9.87 -4.35
N MET A 392 -5.22 -9.04 -3.71
CA MET A 392 -5.33 -8.94 -2.25
C MET A 392 -5.97 -10.19 -1.66
N ASP A 393 -5.45 -10.63 -0.52
CA ASP A 393 -6.13 -11.58 0.36
C ASP A 393 -6.94 -10.81 1.42
N ILE A 394 -8.27 -10.87 1.31
CA ILE A 394 -9.19 -10.14 2.20
C ILE A 394 -9.04 -10.60 3.66
N ASP A 395 -8.77 -11.88 3.89
CA ASP A 395 -8.60 -12.40 5.25
C ASP A 395 -7.24 -12.01 5.83
N LEU A 396 -6.21 -11.86 5.00
CA LEU A 396 -4.95 -11.27 5.45
C LEU A 396 -5.13 -9.79 5.75
N GLU A 397 -5.83 -9.05 4.91
CA GLU A 397 -6.04 -7.61 5.05
C GLU A 397 -6.88 -7.27 6.29
N TRP A 398 -8.06 -7.90 6.42
CA TRP A 398 -9.03 -7.56 7.47
C TRP A 398 -9.23 -8.66 8.53
N GLY A 399 -8.46 -9.74 8.49
CA GLY A 399 -8.51 -10.78 9.52
C GLY A 399 -8.20 -10.22 10.90
N GLY A 400 -9.02 -10.55 11.90
CA GLY A 400 -8.97 -9.96 13.24
C GLY A 400 -9.95 -8.81 13.45
N ILE A 401 -10.60 -8.30 12.38
CA ILE A 401 -11.74 -7.39 12.45
C ILE A 401 -13.01 -8.23 12.32
N ALA A 402 -13.98 -8.02 13.21
CA ALA A 402 -15.25 -8.75 13.16
C ALA A 402 -15.97 -8.50 11.83
N LYS A 403 -16.39 -9.58 11.18
CA LYS A 403 -17.25 -9.48 9.98
C LYS A 403 -18.62 -8.94 10.38
N PRO A 404 -19.22 -8.02 9.59
CA PRO A 404 -20.58 -7.59 9.84
C PRO A 404 -21.58 -8.76 9.81
N ASP A 405 -22.65 -8.65 10.58
CA ASP A 405 -23.70 -9.69 10.60
C ASP A 405 -24.25 -9.93 9.20
N GLY A 406 -24.31 -11.20 8.80
CA GLY A 406 -24.78 -11.59 7.47
C GLY A 406 -23.81 -11.34 6.33
N TRP A 407 -22.60 -10.82 6.58
CA TRP A 407 -21.59 -10.63 5.55
C TRP A 407 -21.13 -11.97 4.96
N SER A 408 -20.99 -12.01 3.66
CA SER A 408 -20.42 -13.15 2.93
C SER A 408 -19.41 -12.65 1.91
N TYR A 409 -18.46 -13.50 1.54
CA TYR A 409 -17.51 -13.15 0.49
C TYR A 409 -18.26 -12.81 -0.81
N PRO A 410 -17.87 -11.71 -1.49
CA PRO A 410 -18.41 -11.40 -2.81
C PRO A 410 -18.23 -12.58 -3.77
N LYS A 411 -19.26 -12.83 -4.57
CA LYS A 411 -19.26 -13.97 -5.50
C LYS A 411 -18.09 -13.89 -6.47
N GLU A 412 -17.86 -12.72 -7.04
CA GLU A 412 -16.78 -12.45 -8.00
C GLU A 412 -15.40 -12.72 -7.39
N TYR A 413 -15.19 -12.33 -6.13
CA TYR A 413 -13.95 -12.60 -5.41
C TYR A 413 -13.71 -14.11 -5.22
N THR A 414 -14.74 -14.84 -4.81
CA THR A 414 -14.63 -16.29 -4.61
C THR A 414 -14.46 -17.06 -5.91
N GLU A 415 -15.18 -16.65 -6.96
CA GLU A 415 -15.06 -17.24 -8.30
C GLU A 415 -13.70 -17.00 -8.91
N ALA A 416 -13.13 -15.78 -8.83
CA ALA A 416 -11.81 -15.46 -9.33
C ALA A 416 -10.70 -16.31 -8.67
N ARG A 417 -10.88 -16.67 -7.41
CA ARG A 417 -9.95 -17.59 -6.72
C ARG A 417 -10.18 -19.04 -7.10
N ALA A 418 -11.43 -19.47 -7.18
CA ALA A 418 -11.79 -20.85 -7.48
C ALA A 418 -11.46 -21.28 -8.92
N ASN A 419 -11.59 -20.36 -9.88
CA ASN A 419 -11.30 -20.62 -11.30
C ASN A 419 -9.85 -20.35 -11.72
N GLY A 420 -8.98 -19.91 -10.78
CA GLY A 420 -7.57 -19.62 -11.04
C GLY A 420 -7.26 -18.24 -11.60
N GLU A 421 -8.25 -17.33 -11.74
CA GLU A 421 -8.04 -15.98 -12.26
C GLU A 421 -7.07 -15.19 -11.37
N ALA A 422 -7.20 -15.29 -10.04
CA ALA A 422 -6.33 -14.58 -9.11
C ALA A 422 -4.85 -14.99 -9.27
N GLU A 423 -4.57 -16.27 -9.49
CA GLU A 423 -3.21 -16.74 -9.74
C GLU A 423 -2.71 -16.30 -11.12
N ALA A 424 -3.55 -16.39 -12.15
CA ALA A 424 -3.20 -15.89 -13.49
C ALA A 424 -2.89 -14.38 -13.48
N VAL A 425 -3.64 -13.58 -12.72
CA VAL A 425 -3.35 -12.14 -12.53
C VAL A 425 -2.00 -11.96 -11.84
N ARG A 426 -1.73 -12.71 -10.78
CA ARG A 426 -0.44 -12.67 -10.07
C ARG A 426 0.73 -12.98 -11.00
N GLU A 427 0.63 -14.05 -11.78
CA GLU A 427 1.68 -14.46 -12.72
C GLU A 427 1.88 -13.43 -13.84
N GLU A 428 0.81 -12.84 -14.38
CA GLU A 428 0.87 -11.80 -15.39
C GLU A 428 1.58 -10.56 -14.88
N TYR A 429 1.20 -10.06 -13.68
CA TYR A 429 1.84 -8.90 -13.08
C TYR A 429 3.31 -9.15 -12.76
N ALA A 430 3.64 -10.35 -12.27
CA ALA A 430 5.03 -10.76 -12.04
C ALA A 430 5.85 -10.85 -13.35
N ALA A 431 5.22 -11.28 -14.45
CA ALA A 431 5.87 -11.34 -15.76
C ALA A 431 6.14 -9.95 -16.37
N HIS A 432 5.27 -8.97 -16.07
CA HIS A 432 5.42 -7.59 -16.51
C HIS A 432 6.30 -6.74 -15.58
N TYR A 433 6.52 -7.13 -14.34
CA TYR A 433 7.40 -6.44 -13.41
C TYR A 433 8.87 -6.65 -13.77
N LYS A 434 9.50 -5.65 -14.36
CA LYS A 434 10.90 -5.66 -14.84
C LYS A 434 11.72 -4.51 -14.28
N ILE A 435 11.10 -3.35 -14.08
CA ILE A 435 11.74 -2.18 -13.46
C ILE A 435 11.71 -2.38 -11.95
N ASP A 436 12.87 -2.68 -11.39
CA ASP A 436 13.02 -2.95 -9.95
C ASP A 436 12.52 -1.74 -9.13
N PHE A 437 11.61 -1.98 -8.20
CA PHE A 437 11.02 -0.96 -7.32
C PHE A 437 12.07 -0.20 -6.49
N PHE A 438 13.18 -0.87 -6.18
CA PHE A 438 14.30 -0.31 -5.42
C PHE A 438 15.58 -0.15 -6.26
N GLY A 439 15.46 -0.26 -7.57
CA GLY A 439 16.52 0.01 -8.52
C GLY A 439 16.62 1.49 -8.91
N PRO A 440 17.54 1.85 -9.81
CA PRO A 440 17.65 3.20 -10.32
C PRO A 440 16.36 3.63 -11.06
N SER A 441 16.12 4.95 -11.11
CA SER A 441 14.99 5.47 -11.89
C SER A 441 15.08 5.00 -13.36
N PRO A 442 13.98 4.50 -13.94
CA PRO A 442 13.94 4.14 -15.36
C PRO A 442 14.13 5.36 -16.28
N MET A 443 13.94 6.58 -15.75
CA MET A 443 14.06 7.83 -16.47
C MET A 443 15.47 8.40 -16.47
N LYS A 444 16.42 7.80 -15.73
CA LYS A 444 17.86 8.18 -15.71
C LYS A 444 18.65 7.72 -16.92
N GLN A 445 18.02 7.15 -17.93
CA GLN A 445 18.75 6.72 -19.12
C GLN A 445 19.16 7.94 -19.93
N GLY A 446 20.47 8.22 -19.83
CA GLY A 446 21.17 9.18 -20.66
C GLY A 446 21.40 8.68 -22.06
#